data_ad1cd5d8f0b040c3c3b2b97bc4a73add
#
_entry.id   ad1cd5d8f0b040c3c3b2b97bc4a73add
#
_cell.length_a   1.000
_cell.length_b   1.000
_cell.length_c   1.000
_cell.angle_alpha   90.00
_cell.angle_beta   90.00
_cell.angle_gamma   90.00
#
_symmetry.space_group_name_H-M   'P 1'
#
loop_
_entity.id
_entity.type
_entity.pdbx_description
1 polymer ?
#
loop_
_entity_poly.entity_id
_entity_poly.type
_entity_poly.pdbx_seq_one_letter_code
_entity_poly.pdbx_strand_id
1 'polypeptide(L)'
;MRILPLIWISGILASSVAEASEPGEVAWGFETASPVRSSPSIGGGGTVYVGSVDKKVYALNGATGEKKWEFVTGGEVLSSPAIGSDGTVYVGSVDKKVYALNGESGIKKWEFLTGDKVYSSPAIGKDGSVIIGSLDDHLYALDGRTGVKKWTTKIGDVGSSPSIGLDGTVYVGSLDTKLYALDGKTGEKKWEFKTQGRIGSSPAIGLDGTVYFGSVDDKLYALDGQTGAKKWEFKTGGNVEGSPVVGPGNVVYVGSEDKKVY
;
A
#
# COMPACT_ATOMS: atom_id res chain seq x y z
N MET A 1 -44.02 -59.61 16.42
CA MET A 1 -43.88 -58.28 17.04
C MET A 1 -42.42 -57.85 16.89
N ARG A 2 -42.08 -57.11 15.86
CA ARG A 2 -40.70 -56.65 15.56
C ARG A 2 -40.55 -55.22 16.06
N ILE A 3 -39.65 -55.02 17.00
CA ILE A 3 -39.28 -53.72 17.54
C ILE A 3 -38.22 -53.14 16.63
N LEU A 4 -38.53 -52.01 15.98
CA LEU A 4 -37.56 -51.19 15.21
C LEU A 4 -36.77 -50.30 16.20
N PRO A 5 -35.46 -50.17 16.06
CA PRO A 5 -34.70 -49.24 16.87
C PRO A 5 -34.83 -47.80 16.35
N LEU A 6 -35.10 -46.85 17.25
CA LEU A 6 -35.01 -45.42 17.01
C LEU A 6 -33.57 -45.06 16.64
N ILE A 7 -33.38 -44.52 15.43
CA ILE A 7 -32.14 -43.89 15.04
C ILE A 7 -32.18 -42.43 15.51
N TRP A 8 -31.37 -42.12 16.50
CA TRP A 8 -31.08 -40.75 16.88
C TRP A 8 -30.15 -40.15 15.80
N ILE A 9 -30.67 -39.22 14.99
CA ILE A 9 -29.85 -38.39 14.15
C ILE A 9 -29.40 -37.20 15.01
N SER A 10 -28.23 -37.33 15.65
CA SER A 10 -27.53 -36.20 16.20
C SER A 10 -27.02 -35.35 15.03
N GLY A 11 -27.71 -34.25 14.77
CA GLY A 11 -27.21 -33.20 13.84
C GLY A 11 -25.93 -32.61 14.38
N ILE A 12 -24.81 -33.13 13.94
CA ILE A 12 -23.53 -32.43 14.04
C ILE A 12 -23.63 -31.33 13.01
N LEU A 13 -23.84 -30.09 13.48
CA LEU A 13 -23.47 -28.89 12.72
C LEU A 13 -21.95 -28.94 12.51
N ALA A 14 -21.54 -29.55 11.41
CA ALA A 14 -20.17 -29.37 10.92
C ALA A 14 -20.03 -27.91 10.59
N SER A 15 -19.42 -27.13 11.49
CA SER A 15 -18.75 -25.93 11.10
C SER A 15 -17.66 -26.36 10.12
N SER A 16 -17.86 -26.13 8.83
CA SER A 16 -16.80 -26.30 7.83
C SER A 16 -15.71 -25.29 8.17
N VAL A 17 -14.77 -25.70 8.99
CA VAL A 17 -13.43 -25.11 8.95
C VAL A 17 -12.96 -25.44 7.55
N ALA A 18 -12.76 -24.44 6.70
CA ALA A 18 -12.13 -24.65 5.40
C ALA A 18 -10.84 -25.43 5.67
N GLU A 19 -10.76 -26.66 5.19
CA GLU A 19 -9.51 -27.42 5.21
C GLU A 19 -8.47 -26.53 4.50
N ALA A 20 -7.30 -26.38 5.11
CA ALA A 20 -6.20 -25.65 4.48
C ALA A 20 -5.93 -26.34 3.15
N SER A 21 -6.12 -25.61 2.04
CA SER A 21 -5.73 -26.07 0.71
C SER A 21 -4.25 -26.43 0.73
N GLU A 22 -3.87 -27.44 -0.04
CA GLU A 22 -2.47 -27.81 -0.22
C GLU A 22 -1.66 -26.58 -0.70
N PRO A 23 -0.38 -26.46 -0.34
CA PRO A 23 0.43 -25.33 -0.79
C PRO A 23 0.42 -25.18 -2.30
N GLY A 24 0.04 -24.01 -2.81
CA GLY A 24 -0.07 -23.72 -4.24
C GLY A 24 -1.46 -23.93 -4.84
N GLU A 25 -2.43 -24.39 -4.07
CA GLU A 25 -3.84 -24.42 -4.51
C GLU A 25 -4.53 -23.08 -4.33
N VAL A 26 -5.48 -22.77 -5.24
CA VAL A 26 -6.31 -21.56 -5.16
C VAL A 26 -7.43 -21.82 -4.16
N ALA A 27 -7.40 -21.16 -3.00
CA ALA A 27 -8.42 -21.30 -1.98
C ALA A 27 -9.77 -20.71 -2.44
N TRP A 28 -9.73 -19.56 -3.11
CA TRP A 28 -10.90 -18.88 -3.69
C TRP A 28 -10.48 -17.85 -4.73
N GLY A 29 -11.41 -17.45 -5.59
CA GLY A 29 -11.27 -16.36 -6.54
C GLY A 29 -12.45 -15.42 -6.46
N PHE A 30 -12.21 -14.10 -6.56
CA PHE A 30 -13.24 -13.08 -6.66
C PHE A 30 -13.04 -12.28 -7.95
N GLU A 31 -14.10 -12.19 -8.76
CA GLU A 31 -14.05 -11.49 -10.04
C GLU A 31 -14.53 -10.03 -9.89
N THR A 32 -13.71 -9.09 -10.40
CA THR A 32 -14.02 -7.67 -10.52
C THR A 32 -14.35 -7.33 -11.97
N ALA A 33 -15.05 -6.22 -12.22
CA ALA A 33 -15.44 -5.83 -13.59
C ALA A 33 -14.28 -5.31 -14.45
N SER A 34 -13.10 -5.06 -13.87
CA SER A 34 -11.90 -4.58 -14.56
C SER A 34 -10.64 -5.06 -13.82
N PRO A 35 -9.42 -4.94 -14.41
CA PRO A 35 -8.20 -5.43 -13.78
C PRO A 35 -7.97 -4.90 -12.36
N VAL A 36 -7.41 -5.75 -11.50
CA VAL A 36 -6.91 -5.38 -10.18
C VAL A 36 -5.43 -5.04 -10.31
N ARG A 37 -5.07 -3.78 -10.02
CA ARG A 37 -3.69 -3.28 -10.08
C ARG A 37 -3.15 -2.85 -8.72
N SER A 38 -4.02 -2.78 -7.70
CA SER A 38 -3.60 -2.58 -6.32
C SER A 38 -3.12 -3.89 -5.69
N SER A 39 -2.22 -3.81 -4.72
CA SER A 39 -1.93 -4.95 -3.85
C SER A 39 -3.02 -5.08 -2.79
N PRO A 40 -3.48 -6.31 -2.47
CA PRO A 40 -4.45 -6.50 -1.39
C PRO A 40 -3.82 -6.22 -0.02
N SER A 41 -4.65 -5.77 0.93
CA SER A 41 -4.27 -5.58 2.33
C SER A 41 -5.20 -6.37 3.24
N ILE A 42 -4.66 -6.95 4.30
CA ILE A 42 -5.42 -7.80 5.23
C ILE A 42 -5.64 -7.01 6.53
N GLY A 43 -6.88 -6.80 6.89
CA GLY A 43 -7.28 -6.14 8.12
C GLY A 43 -7.63 -7.10 9.25
N GLY A 44 -8.07 -6.54 10.36
CA GLY A 44 -8.55 -7.30 11.50
C GLY A 44 -9.66 -8.28 11.11
N GLY A 45 -9.68 -9.46 11.72
CA GLY A 45 -10.65 -10.52 11.40
C GLY A 45 -10.49 -11.14 10.01
N GLY A 46 -9.30 -11.00 9.38
CA GLY A 46 -8.98 -11.64 8.10
C GLY A 46 -9.73 -11.05 6.89
N THR A 47 -10.25 -9.82 6.98
CA THR A 47 -10.87 -9.16 5.83
C THR A 47 -9.80 -8.68 4.84
N VAL A 48 -9.94 -9.02 3.57
CA VAL A 48 -9.07 -8.59 2.47
C VAL A 48 -9.67 -7.39 1.78
N TYR A 49 -8.89 -6.29 1.70
CA TYR A 49 -9.29 -5.08 0.99
C TYR A 49 -8.48 -4.93 -0.29
N VAL A 50 -9.12 -4.53 -1.38
CA VAL A 50 -8.47 -4.35 -2.68
C VAL A 50 -9.14 -3.24 -3.48
N GLY A 51 -8.34 -2.46 -4.21
CA GLY A 51 -8.81 -1.48 -5.19
C GLY A 51 -8.82 -2.06 -6.61
N SER A 52 -9.70 -1.59 -7.46
CA SER A 52 -9.82 -2.05 -8.85
C SER A 52 -9.94 -0.88 -9.84
N VAL A 53 -9.54 -1.13 -11.07
CA VAL A 53 -9.71 -0.22 -12.22
C VAL A 53 -11.20 0.02 -12.53
N ASP A 54 -12.10 -0.83 -12.05
CA ASP A 54 -13.56 -0.64 -12.15
C ASP A 54 -14.12 0.47 -11.23
N LYS A 55 -13.22 1.25 -10.61
CA LYS A 55 -13.53 2.38 -9.71
C LYS A 55 -14.11 1.97 -8.37
N LYS A 56 -13.80 0.75 -7.91
CA LYS A 56 -14.31 0.25 -6.64
C LYS A 56 -13.20 -0.14 -5.69
N VAL A 57 -13.52 -0.03 -4.41
CA VAL A 57 -12.82 -0.68 -3.30
C VAL A 57 -13.69 -1.83 -2.84
N TYR A 58 -13.12 -3.01 -2.71
CA TYR A 58 -13.78 -4.21 -2.25
C TYR A 58 -13.25 -4.65 -0.90
N ALA A 59 -14.14 -5.15 -0.05
CA ALA A 59 -13.79 -5.91 1.13
C ALA A 59 -14.34 -7.33 1.00
N LEU A 60 -13.46 -8.30 1.15
CA LEU A 60 -13.75 -9.71 0.96
C LEU A 60 -13.48 -10.47 2.26
N ASN A 61 -14.23 -11.52 2.51
CA ASN A 61 -13.92 -12.49 3.54
C ASN A 61 -12.64 -13.25 3.11
N GLY A 62 -11.56 -13.13 3.89
CA GLY A 62 -10.28 -13.75 3.51
C GLY A 62 -10.28 -15.27 3.52
N ALA A 63 -11.22 -15.92 4.22
CA ALA A 63 -11.34 -17.38 4.22
C ALA A 63 -12.18 -17.92 3.05
N THR A 64 -13.23 -17.18 2.63
CA THR A 64 -14.20 -17.66 1.63
C THR A 64 -14.18 -16.92 0.30
N GLY A 65 -13.55 -15.75 0.24
CA GLY A 65 -13.60 -14.86 -0.92
C GLY A 65 -14.93 -14.10 -1.11
N GLU A 66 -15.91 -14.33 -0.24
CA GLU A 66 -17.21 -13.65 -0.34
C GLU A 66 -17.08 -12.16 -0.12
N LYS A 67 -17.77 -11.38 -0.97
CA LYS A 67 -17.82 -9.93 -0.85
C LYS A 67 -18.61 -9.52 0.40
N LYS A 68 -17.93 -8.80 1.32
CA LYS A 68 -18.57 -8.17 2.48
C LYS A 68 -19.23 -6.85 2.09
N TRP A 69 -18.50 -6.02 1.37
CA TRP A 69 -18.98 -4.74 0.86
C TRP A 69 -18.17 -4.26 -0.34
N GLU A 70 -18.69 -3.30 -1.05
CA GLU A 70 -17.97 -2.52 -2.05
C GLU A 70 -18.27 -1.03 -1.87
N PHE A 71 -17.31 -0.19 -2.21
CA PHE A 71 -17.44 1.27 -2.24
C PHE A 71 -17.04 1.78 -3.62
N VAL A 72 -17.92 2.63 -4.22
CA VAL A 72 -17.69 3.21 -5.55
C VAL A 72 -17.03 4.57 -5.41
N THR A 73 -15.87 4.74 -6.05
CA THR A 73 -15.17 6.02 -6.22
C THR A 73 -15.50 6.67 -7.55
N GLY A 74 -15.08 7.91 -7.78
CA GLY A 74 -15.29 8.60 -9.07
C GLY A 74 -14.30 8.17 -10.17
N GLY A 75 -13.20 7.47 -9.83
CA GLY A 75 -12.14 7.06 -10.75
C GLY A 75 -11.51 5.72 -10.35
N GLU A 76 -10.59 5.24 -11.16
CA GLU A 76 -9.84 4.00 -10.87
C GLU A 76 -9.17 4.03 -9.51
N VAL A 77 -9.09 2.87 -8.83
CA VAL A 77 -8.38 2.69 -7.57
C VAL A 77 -7.15 1.83 -7.83
N LEU A 78 -6.01 2.48 -8.08
CA LEU A 78 -4.72 1.85 -8.33
C LEU A 78 -3.87 1.79 -7.06
N SER A 79 -4.18 2.66 -6.11
CA SER A 79 -3.63 2.70 -4.77
C SER A 79 -3.94 1.42 -4.00
N SER A 80 -2.94 0.82 -3.36
CA SER A 80 -3.15 -0.27 -2.43
C SER A 80 -3.76 0.28 -1.13
N PRO A 81 -4.79 -0.37 -0.54
CA PRO A 81 -5.40 0.10 0.69
C PRO A 81 -4.41 0.07 1.86
N ALA A 82 -4.44 1.09 2.71
CA ALA A 82 -3.77 1.07 4.01
C ALA A 82 -4.82 1.00 5.13
N ILE A 83 -4.50 0.30 6.22
CA ILE A 83 -5.47 0.00 7.28
C ILE A 83 -4.97 0.61 8.59
N GLY A 84 -5.73 1.55 9.13
CA GLY A 84 -5.46 2.15 10.44
C GLY A 84 -5.66 1.18 11.61
N SER A 85 -5.08 1.48 12.75
CA SER A 85 -5.24 0.68 13.97
C SER A 85 -6.68 0.61 14.46
N ASP A 86 -7.53 1.55 14.04
CA ASP A 86 -8.98 1.57 14.31
C ASP A 86 -9.81 0.84 13.25
N GLY A 87 -9.16 0.14 12.31
CA GLY A 87 -9.79 -0.57 11.20
C GLY A 87 -10.26 0.32 10.05
N THR A 88 -9.94 1.61 10.05
CA THR A 88 -10.24 2.50 8.92
C THR A 88 -9.38 2.15 7.72
N VAL A 89 -10.01 2.04 6.55
CA VAL A 89 -9.35 1.74 5.27
C VAL A 89 -9.15 3.02 4.49
N TYR A 90 -7.90 3.33 4.13
CA TYR A 90 -7.54 4.50 3.35
C TYR A 90 -7.10 4.10 1.95
N VAL A 91 -7.56 4.83 0.94
CA VAL A 91 -7.18 4.62 -0.47
C VAL A 91 -7.10 5.93 -1.22
N GLY A 92 -6.21 5.99 -2.22
CA GLY A 92 -6.18 7.04 -3.23
C GLY A 92 -6.94 6.62 -4.49
N SER A 93 -7.45 7.59 -5.24
CA SER A 93 -8.15 7.33 -6.51
C SER A 93 -7.73 8.30 -7.61
N VAL A 94 -7.88 7.85 -8.83
CA VAL A 94 -7.65 8.66 -10.05
C VAL A 94 -8.63 9.84 -10.16
N ASP A 95 -9.72 9.83 -9.38
CA ASP A 95 -10.66 10.96 -9.26
C ASP A 95 -10.12 12.14 -8.43
N LYS A 96 -8.82 12.12 -8.08
CA LYS A 96 -8.13 13.14 -7.31
C LYS A 96 -8.48 13.14 -5.82
N LYS A 97 -9.05 12.08 -5.31
CA LYS A 97 -9.46 12.00 -3.91
C LYS A 97 -8.73 10.93 -3.13
N VAL A 98 -8.57 11.22 -1.85
CA VAL A 98 -8.23 10.26 -0.81
C VAL A 98 -9.50 9.94 -0.03
N TYR A 99 -9.78 8.67 0.15
CA TYR A 99 -10.95 8.20 0.88
C TYR A 99 -10.55 7.48 2.16
N ALA A 100 -11.33 7.70 3.22
CA ALA A 100 -11.31 6.89 4.42
C ALA A 100 -12.67 6.20 4.59
N LEU A 101 -12.62 4.88 4.69
CA LEU A 101 -13.80 4.03 4.77
C LEU A 101 -13.81 3.28 6.10
N ASN A 102 -14.97 3.05 6.66
CA ASN A 102 -15.13 2.11 7.76
C ASN A 102 -14.86 0.70 7.25
N GLY A 103 -13.86 0.00 7.81
CA GLY A 103 -13.44 -1.32 7.31
C GLY A 103 -14.50 -2.42 7.44
N GLU A 104 -15.41 -2.32 8.39
CA GLU A 104 -16.47 -3.31 8.58
C GLU A 104 -17.65 -3.11 7.62
N SER A 105 -18.07 -1.84 7.40
CA SER A 105 -19.29 -1.50 6.67
C SER A 105 -19.07 -0.90 5.28
N GLY A 106 -17.86 -0.46 4.94
CA GLY A 106 -17.57 0.28 3.70
C GLY A 106 -18.10 1.71 3.68
N ILE A 107 -18.74 2.18 4.76
CA ILE A 107 -19.26 3.55 4.83
C ILE A 107 -18.13 4.55 4.83
N LYS A 108 -18.22 5.56 3.95
CA LYS A 108 -17.24 6.64 3.90
C LYS A 108 -17.25 7.46 5.19
N LYS A 109 -16.10 7.54 5.86
CA LYS A 109 -15.86 8.40 7.03
C LYS A 109 -15.57 9.83 6.60
N TRP A 110 -14.66 9.98 5.64
CA TRP A 110 -14.30 11.26 5.04
C TRP A 110 -13.69 11.08 3.64
N GLU A 111 -13.58 12.17 2.92
CA GLU A 111 -12.78 12.27 1.69
C GLU A 111 -12.00 13.57 1.69
N PHE A 112 -10.83 13.58 1.04
CA PHE A 112 -9.98 14.74 0.85
C PHE A 112 -9.68 14.91 -0.64
N LEU A 113 -9.89 16.12 -1.18
CA LEU A 113 -9.63 16.44 -2.58
C LEU A 113 -8.21 16.99 -2.72
N THR A 114 -7.40 16.36 -3.59
CA THR A 114 -6.09 16.84 -4.06
C THR A 114 -6.23 17.60 -5.37
N GLY A 115 -5.14 18.20 -5.86
CA GLY A 115 -5.17 18.92 -7.14
C GLY A 115 -5.17 18.02 -8.37
N ASP A 116 -4.61 16.79 -8.28
CA ASP A 116 -4.58 15.82 -9.38
C ASP A 116 -4.67 14.38 -8.86
N LYS A 117 -4.54 13.39 -9.76
CA LYS A 117 -4.68 11.96 -9.52
C LYS A 117 -3.82 11.45 -8.35
N VAL A 118 -4.36 10.51 -7.61
CA VAL A 118 -3.68 9.85 -6.49
C VAL A 118 -3.41 8.40 -6.87
N TYR A 119 -2.19 8.12 -7.31
CA TYR A 119 -1.69 6.76 -7.58
C TYR A 119 -0.99 6.15 -6.38
N SER A 120 -0.42 7.01 -5.56
CA SER A 120 0.30 6.65 -4.34
C SER A 120 -0.59 5.84 -3.39
N SER A 121 -0.03 4.80 -2.78
CA SER A 121 -0.68 4.11 -1.66
C SER A 121 -0.40 4.88 -0.37
N PRO A 122 -1.38 5.01 0.55
CA PRO A 122 -1.19 5.71 1.79
C PRO A 122 -0.20 4.99 2.72
N ALA A 123 0.61 5.75 3.45
CA ALA A 123 1.36 5.25 4.62
C ALA A 123 0.76 5.85 5.90
N ILE A 124 0.73 5.06 6.98
CA ILE A 124 0.12 5.48 8.24
C ILE A 124 1.20 5.70 9.28
N GLY A 125 1.30 6.93 9.78
CA GLY A 125 2.20 7.29 10.88
C GLY A 125 1.76 6.72 12.22
N LYS A 126 2.69 6.62 13.16
CA LYS A 126 2.39 6.16 14.54
C LYS A 126 1.35 7.03 15.26
N ASP A 127 1.22 8.28 14.85
CA ASP A 127 0.23 9.24 15.36
C ASP A 127 -1.12 9.15 14.63
N GLY A 128 -1.30 8.18 13.76
CA GLY A 128 -2.50 8.00 12.94
C GLY A 128 -2.59 8.96 11.75
N SER A 129 -1.55 9.72 11.43
CA SER A 129 -1.51 10.55 10.22
C SER A 129 -1.46 9.67 8.98
N VAL A 130 -2.21 10.04 7.95
CA VAL A 130 -2.20 9.40 6.62
C VAL A 130 -1.33 10.23 5.69
N ILE A 131 -0.21 9.66 5.26
CA ILE A 131 0.73 10.30 4.35
C ILE A 131 0.49 9.76 2.95
N ILE A 132 0.30 10.63 1.97
CA ILE A 132 -0.06 10.22 0.61
C ILE A 132 0.41 11.25 -0.43
N GLY A 133 0.87 10.77 -1.58
CA GLY A 133 1.31 11.60 -2.70
C GLY A 133 0.24 11.78 -3.75
N SER A 134 0.32 12.88 -4.50
CA SER A 134 -0.52 13.17 -5.65
C SER A 134 0.32 13.65 -6.82
N LEU A 135 -0.21 13.51 -8.04
CA LEU A 135 0.41 14.07 -9.25
C LEU A 135 0.22 15.61 -9.36
N ASP A 136 -0.28 16.26 -8.31
CA ASP A 136 -0.32 17.73 -8.21
C ASP A 136 0.96 18.34 -7.61
N ASP A 137 2.06 17.58 -7.65
CA ASP A 137 3.36 17.94 -7.08
C ASP A 137 3.44 17.91 -5.55
N HIS A 138 2.46 17.38 -4.85
CA HIS A 138 2.42 17.46 -3.39
C HIS A 138 2.37 16.11 -2.69
N LEU A 139 3.10 16.05 -1.58
CA LEU A 139 2.88 15.09 -0.52
C LEU A 139 1.98 15.73 0.54
N TYR A 140 0.99 14.98 1.00
CA TYR A 140 0.01 15.39 2.01
C TYR A 140 0.12 14.55 3.26
N ALA A 141 -0.05 15.17 4.42
CA ALA A 141 -0.37 14.49 5.66
C ALA A 141 -1.77 14.91 6.12
N LEU A 142 -2.62 13.93 6.31
CA LEU A 142 -3.98 14.11 6.75
C LEU A 142 -4.16 13.50 8.15
N ASP A 143 -4.99 14.10 8.97
CA ASP A 143 -5.45 13.47 10.21
C ASP A 143 -6.32 12.26 9.82
N GLY A 144 -5.92 11.04 10.22
CA GLY A 144 -6.59 9.81 9.80
C GLY A 144 -8.04 9.72 10.25
N ARG A 145 -8.39 10.34 11.38
CA ARG A 145 -9.75 10.30 11.92
C ARG A 145 -10.70 11.28 11.22
N THR A 146 -10.20 12.46 10.85
CA THR A 146 -11.04 13.58 10.36
C THR A 146 -10.83 13.94 8.89
N GLY A 147 -9.73 13.52 8.28
CA GLY A 147 -9.33 13.91 6.92
C GLY A 147 -8.78 15.35 6.84
N VAL A 148 -8.66 16.06 7.95
CA VAL A 148 -8.13 17.42 7.97
C VAL A 148 -6.65 17.40 7.62
N LYS A 149 -6.25 18.27 6.69
CA LYS A 149 -4.84 18.42 6.30
C LYS A 149 -4.01 18.97 7.45
N LYS A 150 -3.00 18.19 7.87
CA LYS A 150 -2.01 18.59 8.89
C LYS A 150 -0.89 19.42 8.26
N TRP A 151 -0.35 18.94 7.14
CA TRP A 151 0.65 19.66 6.36
C TRP A 151 0.62 19.22 4.88
N THR A 152 1.28 19.97 4.03
CA THR A 152 1.55 19.61 2.65
C THR A 152 2.91 20.15 2.25
N THR A 153 3.64 19.40 1.42
CA THR A 153 4.97 19.77 0.94
C THR A 153 5.05 19.58 -0.57
N LYS A 154 5.50 20.60 -1.28
CA LYS A 154 5.73 20.52 -2.73
C LYS A 154 7.05 19.81 -3.01
N ILE A 155 7.00 18.66 -3.72
CA ILE A 155 8.16 17.82 -4.02
C ILE A 155 8.17 17.28 -5.46
N GLY A 156 7.36 17.87 -6.36
CA GLY A 156 7.13 17.35 -7.71
C GLY A 156 6.13 16.18 -7.74
N ASP A 157 5.78 15.71 -8.94
CA ASP A 157 4.82 14.63 -9.15
C ASP A 157 5.14 13.40 -8.30
N VAL A 158 4.21 12.99 -7.42
CA VAL A 158 4.41 11.87 -6.50
C VAL A 158 3.66 10.64 -7.00
N GLY A 159 4.37 9.83 -7.77
CA GLY A 159 3.85 8.53 -8.24
C GLY A 159 4.19 7.36 -7.32
N SER A 160 5.24 7.48 -6.49
CA SER A 160 5.63 6.45 -5.53
C SER A 160 4.76 6.49 -4.27
N SER A 161 4.76 5.38 -3.52
CA SER A 161 4.13 5.37 -2.19
C SER A 161 5.16 5.75 -1.12
N PRO A 162 4.81 6.60 -0.13
CA PRO A 162 5.72 6.96 0.94
C PRO A 162 5.99 5.79 1.88
N SER A 163 7.19 5.76 2.47
CA SER A 163 7.56 4.85 3.55
C SER A 163 7.96 5.64 4.78
N ILE A 164 7.63 5.14 5.97
CA ILE A 164 7.85 5.85 7.22
C ILE A 164 8.84 5.09 8.08
N GLY A 165 9.97 5.73 8.41
CA GLY A 165 10.98 5.19 9.29
C GLY A 165 10.51 5.07 10.75
N LEU A 166 11.27 4.32 11.55
CA LEU A 166 10.97 4.15 12.98
C LEU A 166 11.02 5.46 13.76
N ASP A 167 11.81 6.43 13.29
CA ASP A 167 11.94 7.79 13.83
C ASP A 167 10.85 8.74 13.34
N GLY A 168 9.95 8.29 12.47
CA GLY A 168 8.89 9.07 11.87
C GLY A 168 9.30 9.86 10.61
N THR A 169 10.52 9.68 10.11
CA THR A 169 10.94 10.27 8.84
C THR A 169 10.16 9.63 7.68
N VAL A 170 9.61 10.46 6.79
CA VAL A 170 8.89 10.03 5.60
C VAL A 170 9.82 10.07 4.40
N TYR A 171 9.98 8.94 3.73
CA TYR A 171 10.76 8.83 2.48
C TYR A 171 9.82 8.63 1.31
N VAL A 172 10.05 9.36 0.22
CA VAL A 172 9.19 9.28 -0.97
C VAL A 172 9.97 9.62 -2.24
N GLY A 173 9.75 8.86 -3.29
CA GLY A 173 10.30 9.12 -4.62
C GLY A 173 9.39 10.07 -5.42
N SER A 174 9.99 10.89 -6.26
CA SER A 174 9.27 11.80 -7.15
C SER A 174 9.72 11.61 -8.61
N LEU A 175 8.79 11.90 -9.51
CA LEU A 175 9.08 11.90 -10.95
C LEU A 175 10.00 13.07 -11.35
N ASP A 176 10.29 14.01 -10.43
CA ASP A 176 11.29 15.08 -10.59
C ASP A 176 12.75 14.59 -10.45
N THR A 177 12.96 13.28 -10.37
CA THR A 177 14.26 12.60 -10.24
C THR A 177 14.86 12.59 -8.84
N LYS A 178 14.10 12.91 -7.81
CA LYS A 178 14.62 12.98 -6.44
C LYS A 178 13.91 12.01 -5.49
N LEU A 179 14.70 11.51 -4.55
CA LEU A 179 14.18 10.94 -3.31
C LEU A 179 14.19 12.03 -2.23
N TYR A 180 13.10 12.17 -1.53
CA TYR A 180 12.94 13.13 -0.43
C TYR A 180 12.83 12.41 0.91
N ALA A 181 13.42 12.99 1.93
CA ALA A 181 13.18 12.67 3.32
C ALA A 181 12.60 13.88 4.03
N LEU A 182 11.43 13.71 4.63
CA LEU A 182 10.68 14.77 5.30
C LEU A 182 10.46 14.40 6.77
N ASP A 183 10.35 15.40 7.61
CA ASP A 183 9.83 15.22 8.96
C ASP A 183 8.34 14.87 8.89
N GLY A 184 7.95 13.71 9.41
CA GLY A 184 6.57 13.22 9.30
C GLY A 184 5.55 14.04 10.09
N LYS A 185 5.98 14.85 11.05
CA LYS A 185 5.09 15.70 11.86
C LYS A 185 4.85 17.08 11.23
N THR A 186 5.88 17.66 10.61
CA THR A 186 5.84 19.03 10.08
C THR A 186 5.82 19.10 8.55
N GLY A 187 6.24 18.04 7.86
CA GLY A 187 6.44 18.03 6.42
C GLY A 187 7.71 18.77 5.96
N GLU A 188 8.54 19.26 6.89
CA GLU A 188 9.78 19.93 6.55
C GLU A 188 10.78 18.96 5.92
N LYS A 189 11.46 19.42 4.85
CA LYS A 189 12.46 18.61 4.18
C LYS A 189 13.71 18.50 5.04
N LYS A 190 14.08 17.25 5.40
CA LYS A 190 15.34 16.94 6.09
C LYS A 190 16.50 16.91 5.10
N TRP A 191 16.31 16.18 3.98
CA TRP A 191 17.28 16.07 2.91
C TRP A 191 16.60 15.64 1.60
N GLU A 192 17.32 15.77 0.49
CA GLU A 192 16.96 15.20 -0.80
C GLU A 192 18.18 14.55 -1.45
N PHE A 193 17.94 13.51 -2.26
CA PHE A 193 18.96 12.86 -3.06
C PHE A 193 18.52 12.83 -4.52
N LYS A 194 19.37 13.30 -5.43
CA LYS A 194 19.07 13.37 -6.86
C LYS A 194 19.65 12.18 -7.62
N THR A 195 18.85 11.53 -8.43
CA THR A 195 19.22 10.52 -9.43
C THR A 195 19.24 11.11 -10.83
N GLN A 196 19.58 10.29 -11.84
CA GLN A 196 19.55 10.73 -13.25
C GLN A 196 18.22 10.37 -13.94
N GLY A 197 17.32 9.66 -13.26
CA GLY A 197 16.02 9.22 -13.77
C GLY A 197 14.90 9.41 -12.76
N ARG A 198 13.67 9.30 -13.21
CA ARG A 198 12.49 9.37 -12.34
C ARG A 198 12.50 8.28 -11.29
N ILE A 199 11.88 8.55 -10.14
CA ILE A 199 11.74 7.60 -9.05
C ILE A 199 10.24 7.29 -8.88
N GLY A 200 9.77 6.22 -9.56
CA GLY A 200 8.43 5.66 -9.39
C GLY A 200 8.37 4.56 -8.33
N SER A 201 9.53 3.97 -8.03
CA SER A 201 9.71 2.95 -6.99
C SER A 201 9.39 3.50 -5.60
N SER A 202 8.63 2.77 -4.81
CA SER A 202 8.40 3.09 -3.40
C SER A 202 9.61 2.69 -2.57
N PRO A 203 10.11 3.56 -1.66
CA PRO A 203 11.28 3.23 -0.85
C PRO A 203 11.02 2.08 0.13
N ALA A 204 12.01 1.21 0.33
CA ALA A 204 12.04 0.21 1.41
C ALA A 204 13.07 0.61 2.46
N ILE A 205 12.81 0.29 3.72
CA ILE A 205 13.65 0.70 4.84
C ILE A 205 14.18 -0.55 5.54
N GLY A 206 15.50 -0.68 5.62
CA GLY A 206 16.16 -1.73 6.37
C GLY A 206 16.08 -1.52 7.88
N LEU A 207 16.32 -2.59 8.64
CA LEU A 207 16.34 -2.52 10.11
C LEU A 207 17.40 -1.58 10.66
N ASP A 208 18.48 -1.34 9.89
CA ASP A 208 19.56 -0.41 10.21
C ASP A 208 19.25 1.05 9.78
N GLY A 209 18.04 1.32 9.30
CA GLY A 209 17.62 2.62 8.80
C GLY A 209 18.11 2.96 7.40
N THR A 210 18.75 2.02 6.68
CA THR A 210 19.11 2.22 5.28
C THR A 210 17.86 2.28 4.40
N VAL A 211 17.80 3.26 3.49
CA VAL A 211 16.70 3.46 2.56
C VAL A 211 17.11 2.97 1.17
N TYR A 212 16.33 2.05 0.63
CA TYR A 212 16.55 1.44 -0.67
C TYR A 212 15.45 1.86 -1.65
N PHE A 213 15.81 2.20 -2.88
CA PHE A 213 14.84 2.57 -3.93
C PHE A 213 15.44 2.36 -5.32
N GLY A 214 14.58 2.09 -6.29
CA GLY A 214 14.91 2.00 -7.70
C GLY A 214 14.69 3.31 -8.45
N SER A 215 15.38 3.47 -9.57
CA SER A 215 15.23 4.61 -10.48
C SER A 215 15.23 4.14 -11.94
N VAL A 216 14.61 4.91 -12.82
CA VAL A 216 14.66 4.68 -14.28
C VAL A 216 16.01 5.05 -14.90
N ASP A 217 17.04 5.33 -14.08
CA ASP A 217 18.42 5.42 -14.51
C ASP A 217 19.17 4.07 -14.44
N ASP A 218 18.41 2.96 -14.40
CA ASP A 218 18.88 1.58 -14.34
C ASP A 218 19.57 1.22 -13.02
N LYS A 219 19.28 1.92 -11.94
CA LYS A 219 19.97 1.68 -10.67
C LYS A 219 19.04 1.44 -9.49
N LEU A 220 19.53 0.56 -8.62
CA LEU A 220 19.10 0.45 -7.24
C LEU A 220 20.06 1.26 -6.35
N TYR A 221 19.52 2.07 -5.46
CA TYR A 221 20.27 2.91 -4.53
C TYR A 221 20.07 2.48 -3.09
N ALA A 222 21.10 2.63 -2.27
CA ALA A 222 21.02 2.52 -0.82
C ALA A 222 21.61 3.78 -0.19
N LEU A 223 20.79 4.46 0.62
CA LEU A 223 21.18 5.69 1.31
C LEU A 223 21.10 5.50 2.83
N ASP A 224 21.91 6.25 3.55
CA ASP A 224 21.73 6.47 4.96
C ASP A 224 20.44 7.27 5.20
N GLY A 225 19.49 6.72 5.94
CA GLY A 225 18.16 7.34 6.12
C GLY A 225 18.20 8.65 6.91
N GLN A 226 19.20 8.84 7.77
CA GLN A 226 19.30 10.07 8.57
C GLN A 226 19.89 11.24 7.78
N THR A 227 20.91 10.95 6.94
CA THR A 227 21.71 11.97 6.29
C THR A 227 21.46 12.11 4.79
N GLY A 228 20.87 11.10 4.15
CA GLY A 228 20.74 11.01 2.71
C GLY A 228 22.06 10.67 1.98
N ALA A 229 23.13 10.37 2.73
CA ALA A 229 24.41 9.99 2.13
C ALA A 229 24.29 8.63 1.42
N LYS A 230 24.79 8.57 0.19
CA LYS A 230 24.79 7.31 -0.57
C LYS A 230 25.76 6.32 0.06
N LYS A 231 25.23 5.17 0.50
CA LYS A 231 26.02 4.03 0.97
C LYS A 231 26.57 3.25 -0.22
N TRP A 232 25.71 2.92 -1.18
CA TRP A 232 26.08 2.24 -2.42
C TRP A 232 25.01 2.43 -3.50
N GLU A 233 25.35 2.08 -4.71
CA GLU A 233 24.43 1.90 -5.83
C GLU A 233 24.76 0.61 -6.57
N PHE A 234 23.76 0.00 -7.18
CA PHE A 234 23.90 -1.19 -8.01
C PHE A 234 23.23 -0.93 -9.37
N LYS A 235 24.00 -1.11 -10.45
CA LYS A 235 23.49 -0.92 -11.80
C LYS A 235 22.92 -2.24 -12.34
N THR A 236 21.68 -2.20 -12.80
CA THR A 236 20.99 -3.26 -13.54
C THR A 236 21.15 -3.06 -15.05
N GLY A 237 20.54 -3.90 -15.85
CA GLY A 237 20.53 -3.77 -17.31
C GLY A 237 19.33 -3.00 -17.86
N GLY A 238 18.45 -2.45 -17.03
CA GLY A 238 17.26 -1.69 -17.42
C GLY A 238 16.63 -0.98 -16.24
N ASN A 239 15.57 -0.22 -16.47
CA ASN A 239 14.90 0.57 -15.44
C ASN A 239 14.54 -0.24 -14.19
N VAL A 240 14.66 0.39 -13.03
CA VAL A 240 14.24 -0.19 -11.75
C VAL A 240 13.00 0.58 -11.26
N GLU A 241 11.82 0.23 -11.81
CA GLU A 241 10.54 0.82 -11.40
C GLU A 241 9.87 0.05 -10.25
N GLY A 242 10.21 -1.24 -10.11
CA GLY A 242 9.72 -2.08 -9.01
C GLY A 242 10.24 -1.58 -7.66
N SER A 243 9.38 -1.66 -6.64
CA SER A 243 9.76 -1.34 -5.27
C SER A 243 10.62 -2.47 -4.69
N PRO A 244 11.77 -2.17 -4.08
CA PRO A 244 12.60 -3.18 -3.44
C PRO A 244 11.93 -3.76 -2.19
N VAL A 245 12.31 -4.98 -1.85
CA VAL A 245 11.92 -5.64 -0.61
C VAL A 245 13.17 -5.98 0.18
N VAL A 246 13.15 -5.69 1.48
CA VAL A 246 14.24 -6.01 2.39
C VAL A 246 13.92 -7.29 3.15
N GLY A 247 14.74 -8.31 2.95
CA GLY A 247 14.66 -9.58 3.65
C GLY A 247 15.57 -9.64 4.90
N PRO A 248 15.63 -10.81 5.55
CA PRO A 248 16.50 -11.03 6.70
C PRO A 248 17.97 -10.70 6.38
N GLY A 249 18.69 -10.12 7.36
CA GLY A 249 20.09 -9.77 7.19
C GLY A 249 20.34 -8.57 6.26
N ASN A 250 19.31 -7.74 6.00
CA ASN A 250 19.35 -6.60 5.06
C ASN A 250 19.66 -7.02 3.60
N VAL A 251 19.31 -8.24 3.22
CA VAL A 251 19.34 -8.65 1.81
C VAL A 251 18.20 -7.94 1.08
N VAL A 252 18.52 -7.29 -0.02
CA VAL A 252 17.55 -6.51 -0.80
C VAL A 252 17.23 -7.24 -2.09
N TYR A 253 15.95 -7.36 -2.40
CA TYR A 253 15.46 -7.95 -3.65
C TYR A 253 14.75 -6.90 -4.47
N VAL A 254 15.01 -6.85 -5.76
CA VAL A 254 14.37 -5.90 -6.68
C VAL A 254 14.24 -6.46 -8.09
N GLY A 255 13.14 -6.14 -8.76
CA GLY A 255 12.94 -6.44 -10.18
C GLY A 255 13.42 -5.30 -11.08
N SER A 256 13.95 -5.64 -12.25
CA SER A 256 14.36 -4.69 -13.28
C SER A 256 13.67 -5.00 -14.61
N GLU A 257 13.49 -3.99 -15.46
CA GLU A 257 12.97 -4.15 -16.82
C GLU A 257 13.92 -4.91 -17.73
N ASP A 258 15.14 -5.21 -17.29
CA ASP A 258 16.05 -6.14 -17.98
C ASP A 258 15.62 -7.62 -17.84
N LYS A 259 14.43 -7.87 -17.28
CA LYS A 259 13.80 -9.19 -17.08
C LYS A 259 14.46 -10.05 -16.00
N LYS A 260 15.13 -9.42 -15.03
CA LYS A 260 15.79 -10.11 -13.92
C LYS A 260 15.26 -9.63 -12.57
N VAL A 261 15.41 -10.51 -11.59
CA VAL A 261 15.33 -10.19 -10.16
C VAL A 261 16.74 -10.28 -9.59
N TYR A 262 17.10 -9.30 -8.82
CA TYR A 262 18.41 -9.20 -8.18
C TYR A 262 18.29 -9.32 -6.68
#